data_b4ef65306e36b5b259596039a8de2f5d
#
_entry.id   b4ef65306e36b5b259596039a8de2f5d
#
_cell.length_a   1.000
_cell.length_b   1.000
_cell.length_c   1.000
_cell.angle_alpha   90.00
_cell.angle_beta   90.00
_cell.angle_gamma   90.00
#
_symmetry.space_group_name_H-M   'P 1'
#
loop_
_entity.id
_entity.type
_entity.pdbx_description
1 polymer ?
#
loop_
_entity_poly.entity_id
_entity_poly.type
_entity_poly.pdbx_seq_one_letter_code
_entity_poly.pdbx_strand_id
1 'polypeptide(L)'
;MSDSFKLTVELLDFWHCGTGKGSGEFLDAVVERDRVGLPYVPGKMLKGLLRDAVGLCEAWGHVDRGLQRVLFGSDAFDERTGQPAQPASPGALLVSNACLPTVLTAWLAHPGNASYRLALFRDVFSTAVDVESGVAEGKSLRGMEVTVPMTLEAEIKPMPGQTPPAGWQSQLALALPLVGAVGQQRSRGLGRCILQPVREP
;
A
#
# COMPACT_ATOMS: atom_id res chain seq x y z
N MET A 1 -27.05 -2.83 -6.50
CA MET A 1 -25.73 -2.21 -6.77
C MET A 1 -24.75 -2.83 -5.79
N SER A 2 -23.59 -3.28 -6.27
CA SER A 2 -22.57 -3.87 -5.39
C SER A 2 -22.12 -2.83 -4.36
N ASP A 3 -22.19 -3.19 -3.08
CA ASP A 3 -21.79 -2.30 -1.98
C ASP A 3 -20.24 -2.26 -1.84
N SER A 4 -19.52 -2.85 -2.81
CA SER A 4 -18.06 -2.92 -2.85
C SER A 4 -17.48 -1.95 -3.88
N PHE A 5 -16.25 -1.52 -3.63
CA PHE A 5 -15.46 -0.69 -4.53
C PHE A 5 -14.17 -1.43 -4.87
N LYS A 6 -14.01 -1.78 -6.15
CA LYS A 6 -12.80 -2.45 -6.64
C LYS A 6 -11.85 -1.42 -7.21
N LEU A 7 -10.56 -1.57 -6.92
CA LEU A 7 -9.52 -0.69 -7.43
C LEU A 7 -8.32 -1.50 -7.94
N THR A 8 -7.65 -0.95 -8.93
CA THR A 8 -6.33 -1.40 -9.39
C THR A 8 -5.25 -0.51 -8.77
N VAL A 9 -4.13 -1.13 -8.43
CA VAL A 9 -2.88 -0.48 -8.02
C VAL A 9 -1.84 -0.82 -9.07
N GLU A 10 -1.60 0.08 -10.01
CA GLU A 10 -0.57 -0.06 -11.03
C GLU A 10 0.75 0.47 -10.48
N LEU A 11 1.71 -0.42 -10.27
CA LEU A 11 3.04 -0.13 -9.77
C LEU A 11 3.98 0.11 -10.96
N LEU A 12 4.51 1.32 -11.05
CA LEU A 12 5.29 1.80 -12.20
C LEU A 12 6.78 1.52 -12.06
N ASP A 13 7.26 1.40 -10.82
CA ASP A 13 8.67 1.17 -10.50
C ASP A 13 8.81 -0.04 -9.56
N PHE A 14 10.05 -0.40 -9.24
CA PHE A 14 10.31 -1.34 -8.15
C PHE A 14 9.67 -0.85 -6.87
N TRP A 15 9.15 -1.79 -6.08
CA TRP A 15 8.47 -1.48 -4.84
C TRP A 15 8.81 -2.48 -3.74
N HIS A 16 8.70 -2.03 -2.50
CA HIS A 16 9.00 -2.83 -1.32
C HIS A 16 7.92 -2.65 -0.26
N CYS A 17 7.12 -3.68 -0.05
CA CYS A 17 6.26 -3.84 1.11
C CYS A 17 6.89 -4.90 2.00
N GLY A 18 7.66 -4.47 3.00
CA GLY A 18 8.48 -5.36 3.80
C GLY A 18 7.81 -5.85 5.07
N THR A 19 8.30 -6.97 5.57
CA THR A 19 7.92 -7.55 6.86
C THR A 19 8.49 -6.79 8.07
N GLY A 20 9.42 -5.87 7.84
CA GLY A 20 10.25 -5.27 8.90
C GLY A 20 11.37 -6.18 9.38
N LYS A 21 11.63 -7.29 8.70
CA LYS A 21 12.70 -8.26 9.04
C LYS A 21 13.69 -8.35 7.88
N GLY A 22 14.95 -8.60 8.18
CA GLY A 22 15.99 -8.97 7.21
C GLY A 22 16.03 -10.49 6.98
N SER A 23 16.78 -10.92 5.98
CA SER A 23 17.04 -12.33 5.67
C SER A 23 18.54 -12.58 5.50
N GLY A 24 19.12 -13.32 6.44
CA GLY A 24 20.53 -13.68 6.42
C GLY A 24 21.48 -12.50 6.59
N GLU A 25 22.72 -12.68 6.11
CA GLU A 25 23.80 -11.68 6.22
C GLU A 25 23.77 -10.61 5.12
N PHE A 26 22.96 -10.80 4.06
CA PHE A 26 23.05 -9.99 2.84
C PHE A 26 21.86 -9.09 2.59
N LEU A 27 20.67 -9.38 3.18
CA LEU A 27 19.46 -8.60 2.97
C LEU A 27 18.94 -8.04 4.29
N ASP A 28 18.99 -6.73 4.43
CA ASP A 28 18.47 -6.01 5.60
C ASP A 28 16.93 -5.91 5.58
N ALA A 29 16.32 -6.02 4.39
CA ALA A 29 14.88 -5.96 4.24
C ALA A 29 14.39 -6.92 3.14
N VAL A 30 13.36 -7.70 3.48
CA VAL A 30 12.71 -8.63 2.54
C VAL A 30 11.24 -8.27 2.32
N VAL A 31 10.74 -8.55 1.12
CA VAL A 31 9.35 -8.32 0.72
C VAL A 31 8.42 -9.30 1.44
N GLU A 32 7.29 -8.79 1.91
CA GLU A 32 6.21 -9.62 2.46
C GLU A 32 5.53 -10.41 1.34
N ARG A 33 5.33 -11.71 1.58
CA ARG A 33 4.75 -12.66 0.61
C ARG A 33 3.54 -13.35 1.20
N ASP A 34 2.61 -13.67 0.35
CA ASP A 34 1.46 -14.49 0.70
C ASP A 34 1.84 -15.97 0.90
N ARG A 35 0.83 -16.83 1.15
CA ARG A 35 1.03 -18.26 1.42
C ARG A 35 1.59 -19.04 0.23
N VAL A 36 1.47 -18.50 -1.00
CA VAL A 36 1.99 -19.12 -2.22
C VAL A 36 3.29 -18.46 -2.70
N GLY A 37 3.82 -17.51 -1.91
CA GLY A 37 5.08 -16.83 -2.19
C GLY A 37 4.96 -15.63 -3.13
N LEU A 38 3.77 -15.06 -3.32
CA LEU A 38 3.51 -13.91 -4.18
C LEU A 38 3.53 -12.61 -3.40
N PRO A 39 4.03 -11.51 -3.99
CA PRO A 39 4.05 -10.20 -3.36
C PRO A 39 2.64 -9.59 -3.34
N TYR A 40 2.37 -8.77 -2.32
CA TYR A 40 1.13 -8.02 -2.20
C TYR A 40 1.35 -6.70 -1.47
N VAL A 41 0.44 -5.75 -1.64
CA VAL A 41 0.39 -4.55 -0.81
C VAL A 41 -0.60 -4.81 0.33
N PRO A 42 -0.14 -4.76 1.61
CA PRO A 42 -1.02 -4.98 2.76
C PRO A 42 -2.20 -4.02 2.80
N GLY A 43 -3.41 -4.55 3.02
CA GLY A 43 -4.63 -3.74 3.08
C GLY A 43 -4.57 -2.66 4.17
N LYS A 44 -3.90 -2.93 5.29
CA LYS A 44 -3.67 -1.93 6.34
C LYS A 44 -2.85 -0.73 5.86
N MET A 45 -1.83 -0.98 5.02
CA MET A 45 -1.02 0.07 4.41
C MET A 45 -1.85 0.87 3.41
N LEU A 46 -2.57 0.18 2.52
CA LEU A 46 -3.45 0.80 1.55
C LEU A 46 -4.54 1.64 2.23
N LYS A 47 -5.14 1.11 3.31
CA LYS A 47 -6.11 1.83 4.13
C LYS A 47 -5.54 3.13 4.70
N GLY A 48 -4.29 3.11 5.20
CA GLY A 48 -3.62 4.32 5.71
C GLY A 48 -3.41 5.36 4.61
N LEU A 49 -2.91 4.96 3.45
CA LEU A 49 -2.70 5.85 2.30
C LEU A 49 -4.01 6.48 1.80
N LEU A 50 -5.07 5.69 1.69
CA LEU A 50 -6.39 6.18 1.29
C LEU A 50 -6.98 7.13 2.33
N ARG A 51 -6.80 6.84 3.62
CA ARG A 51 -7.19 7.73 4.72
C ARG A 51 -6.52 9.09 4.60
N ASP A 52 -5.20 9.11 4.40
CA ASP A 52 -4.43 10.35 4.27
C ASP A 52 -4.87 11.14 3.03
N ALA A 53 -5.09 10.46 1.90
CA ALA A 53 -5.56 11.06 0.66
C ALA A 53 -6.96 11.67 0.81
N VAL A 54 -7.91 10.96 1.44
CA VAL A 54 -9.25 11.50 1.72
C VAL A 54 -9.17 12.69 2.67
N GLY A 55 -8.30 12.65 3.68
CA GLY A 55 -8.08 13.78 4.60
C GLY A 55 -7.58 15.04 3.88
N LEU A 56 -6.69 14.89 2.88
CA LEU A 56 -6.26 16.01 2.04
C LEU A 56 -7.42 16.55 1.19
N CYS A 57 -8.20 15.69 0.54
CA CYS A 57 -9.39 16.10 -0.21
C CYS A 57 -10.40 16.83 0.69
N GLU A 58 -10.61 16.36 1.92
CA GLU A 58 -11.47 17.00 2.91
C GLU A 58 -10.95 18.38 3.30
N ALA A 59 -9.65 18.50 3.56
CA ALA A 59 -9.02 19.79 3.89
C ALA A 59 -9.13 20.82 2.76
N TRP A 60 -9.14 20.36 1.51
CA TRP A 60 -9.31 21.21 0.32
C TRP A 60 -10.77 21.44 -0.08
N GLY A 61 -11.73 20.81 0.61
CA GLY A 61 -13.16 20.94 0.34
C GLY A 61 -13.66 20.20 -0.90
N HIS A 62 -12.93 19.18 -1.38
CA HIS A 62 -13.32 18.35 -2.52
C HIS A 62 -14.23 17.18 -2.15
N VAL A 63 -14.29 16.82 -0.87
CA VAL A 63 -15.16 15.78 -0.32
C VAL A 63 -15.84 16.28 0.95
N ASP A 64 -16.84 15.56 1.42
CA ASP A 64 -17.63 15.95 2.59
C ASP A 64 -16.78 16.04 3.86
N ARG A 65 -17.06 17.03 4.70
CA ARG A 65 -16.38 17.22 5.98
C ARG A 65 -16.68 16.06 6.93
N GLY A 66 -15.62 15.49 7.52
CA GLY A 66 -15.72 14.33 8.43
C GLY A 66 -15.73 12.97 7.72
N LEU A 67 -15.64 12.95 6.38
CA LEU A 67 -15.64 11.72 5.59
C LEU A 67 -14.48 10.81 5.97
N GLN A 68 -13.27 11.35 6.14
CA GLN A 68 -12.09 10.59 6.54
C GLN A 68 -12.36 9.79 7.82
N ARG A 69 -12.92 10.45 8.83
CA ARG A 69 -13.24 9.83 10.12
C ARG A 69 -14.32 8.75 9.99
N VAL A 70 -15.33 8.99 9.20
CA VAL A 70 -16.44 8.02 8.99
C VAL A 70 -15.93 6.79 8.27
N LEU A 71 -15.17 6.95 7.19
CA LEU A 71 -14.71 5.83 6.37
C LEU A 71 -13.58 5.02 7.03
N PHE A 72 -12.63 5.68 7.68
CA PHE A 72 -11.40 5.03 8.15
C PHE A 72 -11.26 4.95 9.67
N GLY A 73 -12.12 5.63 10.41
CA GLY A 73 -12.08 5.70 11.85
C GLY A 73 -11.27 6.88 12.39
N SER A 74 -11.34 7.09 13.69
CA SER A 74 -10.52 8.07 14.40
C SER A 74 -9.29 7.40 15.00
N ASP A 75 -8.18 8.14 15.08
CA ASP A 75 -7.03 7.71 15.85
C ASP A 75 -7.36 7.67 17.35
N ALA A 76 -6.72 6.75 18.06
CA ALA A 76 -6.82 6.69 19.52
C ALA A 76 -6.14 7.88 20.21
N PHE A 77 -5.30 8.62 19.45
CA PHE A 77 -4.51 9.75 19.93
C PHE A 77 -4.64 10.92 18.96
N ASP A 78 -4.95 12.11 19.46
CA ASP A 78 -4.87 13.35 18.69
C ASP A 78 -3.41 13.84 18.75
N GLU A 79 -2.66 13.67 17.65
CA GLU A 79 -1.25 14.08 17.53
C GLU A 79 -1.05 15.58 17.76
N ARG A 80 -2.08 16.41 17.53
CA ARG A 80 -2.02 17.87 17.74
C ARG A 80 -2.12 18.28 19.20
N THR A 81 -2.91 17.57 19.99
CA THR A 81 -3.17 17.93 21.40
C THR A 81 -2.43 17.04 22.39
N GLY A 82 -1.85 15.91 21.94
CA GLY A 82 -1.21 14.92 22.80
C GLY A 82 -2.15 14.25 23.78
N GLN A 83 -3.47 14.43 23.62
CA GLN A 83 -4.49 13.86 24.48
C GLN A 83 -5.12 12.62 23.83
N PRO A 84 -5.63 11.67 24.62
CA PRO A 84 -6.44 10.60 24.08
C PRO A 84 -7.62 11.24 23.34
N ALA A 85 -7.71 10.98 22.03
CA ALA A 85 -8.90 11.31 21.28
C ALA A 85 -10.11 10.65 21.97
N GLN A 86 -11.30 11.23 21.83
CA GLN A 86 -12.54 10.55 22.24
C GLN A 86 -12.51 9.10 21.76
N PRO A 87 -13.18 8.14 22.44
CA PRO A 87 -12.98 6.73 22.20
C PRO A 87 -12.92 6.42 20.71
N ALA A 88 -11.86 5.73 20.31
CA ALA A 88 -11.57 5.42 18.91
C ALA A 88 -12.82 4.81 18.26
N SER A 89 -13.40 5.49 17.27
CA SER A 89 -14.51 4.95 16.52
C SER A 89 -13.97 4.11 15.35
N PRO A 90 -14.49 2.87 15.17
CA PRO A 90 -14.09 2.06 14.02
C PRO A 90 -14.54 2.75 12.74
N GLY A 91 -13.70 2.68 11.69
CA GLY A 91 -14.09 3.15 10.37
C GLY A 91 -15.11 2.22 9.71
N ALA A 92 -15.90 2.78 8.81
CA ALA A 92 -16.94 2.04 8.11
C ALA A 92 -16.43 1.10 7.00
N LEU A 93 -15.12 1.17 6.64
CA LEU A 93 -14.58 0.42 5.52
C LEU A 93 -13.53 -0.64 5.93
N LEU A 94 -13.61 -1.79 5.27
CA LEU A 94 -12.58 -2.81 5.19
C LEU A 94 -11.85 -2.68 3.85
N VAL A 95 -10.52 -2.73 3.89
CA VAL A 95 -9.66 -2.70 2.70
C VAL A 95 -8.91 -4.02 2.62
N SER A 96 -9.09 -4.76 1.54
CA SER A 96 -8.36 -6.01 1.29
C SER A 96 -6.89 -5.74 0.99
N ASN A 97 -6.05 -6.77 1.07
CA ASN A 97 -4.74 -6.70 0.44
C ASN A 97 -4.91 -6.47 -1.07
N ALA A 98 -4.00 -5.68 -1.67
CA ALA A 98 -3.90 -5.62 -3.11
C ALA A 98 -3.01 -6.76 -3.59
N CYS A 99 -3.59 -7.68 -4.35
CA CYS A 99 -2.97 -8.91 -4.82
C CYS A 99 -2.96 -8.97 -6.35
N LEU A 100 -2.17 -9.87 -6.91
CA LEU A 100 -2.23 -10.17 -8.33
C LEU A 100 -3.64 -10.66 -8.72
N PRO A 101 -4.10 -10.40 -9.97
CA PRO A 101 -5.36 -10.93 -10.47
C PRO A 101 -5.47 -12.45 -10.28
N THR A 102 -6.66 -12.94 -9.96
CA THR A 102 -6.89 -14.36 -9.58
C THR A 102 -6.36 -15.34 -10.62
N VAL A 103 -6.53 -15.04 -11.91
CA VAL A 103 -6.04 -15.91 -13.01
C VAL A 103 -4.52 -16.02 -12.99
N LEU A 104 -3.82 -14.89 -12.82
CA LEU A 104 -2.36 -14.86 -12.75
C LEU A 104 -1.85 -15.52 -11.47
N THR A 105 -2.52 -15.28 -10.35
CA THR A 105 -2.22 -15.95 -9.07
C THR A 105 -2.29 -17.46 -9.20
N ALA A 106 -3.37 -17.99 -9.79
CA ALA A 106 -3.54 -19.42 -10.01
C ALA A 106 -2.45 -20.02 -10.91
N TRP A 107 -2.09 -19.32 -11.98
CA TRP A 107 -1.02 -19.73 -12.88
C TRP A 107 0.34 -19.75 -12.18
N LEU A 108 0.69 -18.69 -11.46
CA LEU A 108 1.95 -18.59 -10.71
C LEU A 108 2.02 -19.60 -9.55
N ALA A 109 0.90 -19.96 -8.94
CA ALA A 109 0.84 -20.96 -7.86
C ALA A 109 1.18 -22.37 -8.34
N HIS A 110 1.07 -22.66 -9.65
CA HIS A 110 1.38 -23.98 -10.18
C HIS A 110 2.86 -24.33 -9.96
N PRO A 111 3.20 -25.55 -9.48
CA PRO A 111 4.58 -25.94 -9.17
C PRO A 111 5.57 -25.75 -10.31
N GLY A 112 5.14 -26.02 -11.57
CA GLY A 112 5.97 -25.81 -12.77
C GLY A 112 6.35 -24.37 -13.05
N ASN A 113 5.71 -23.40 -12.39
CA ASN A 113 5.95 -21.96 -12.60
C ASN A 113 6.77 -21.32 -11.47
N ALA A 114 7.50 -22.12 -10.68
CA ALA A 114 8.30 -21.63 -9.55
C ALA A 114 9.37 -20.60 -9.97
N SER A 115 10.01 -20.77 -11.15
CA SER A 115 11.00 -19.84 -11.67
C SER A 115 10.41 -18.45 -11.98
N TYR A 116 9.17 -18.39 -12.44
CA TYR A 116 8.48 -17.13 -12.70
C TYR A 116 8.14 -16.40 -11.39
N ARG A 117 7.81 -17.13 -10.30
CA ARG A 117 7.63 -16.50 -8.99
C ARG A 117 8.90 -15.85 -8.48
N LEU A 118 10.05 -16.53 -8.61
CA LEU A 118 11.34 -15.97 -8.23
C LEU A 118 11.71 -14.74 -9.07
N ALA A 119 11.33 -14.72 -10.34
CA ALA A 119 11.55 -13.59 -11.23
C ALA A 119 10.76 -12.33 -10.88
N LEU A 120 9.80 -12.39 -9.95
CA LEU A 120 9.08 -11.22 -9.44
C LEU A 120 9.93 -10.37 -8.48
N PHE A 121 11.04 -10.91 -7.97
CA PHE A 121 11.86 -10.25 -6.96
C PHE A 121 13.24 -9.91 -7.50
N ARG A 122 13.85 -8.87 -6.96
CA ARG A 122 15.22 -8.42 -7.26
C ARG A 122 15.87 -7.92 -5.99
N ASP A 123 17.18 -8.08 -5.91
CA ASP A 123 17.98 -7.51 -4.84
C ASP A 123 18.58 -6.20 -5.33
N VAL A 124 18.40 -5.15 -4.55
CA VAL A 124 18.97 -3.82 -4.78
C VAL A 124 19.89 -3.49 -3.63
N PHE A 125 21.10 -3.06 -3.95
CA PHE A 125 22.11 -2.70 -2.99
C PHE A 125 22.36 -1.19 -3.00
N SER A 126 22.54 -0.62 -1.83
CA SER A 126 22.88 0.79 -1.64
C SER A 126 23.99 0.93 -0.59
N THR A 127 24.82 1.97 -0.75
CA THR A 127 25.87 2.33 0.22
C THR A 127 25.64 3.76 0.68
N ALA A 128 26.07 4.06 1.91
CA ALA A 128 26.24 5.45 2.32
C ALA A 128 27.52 6.01 1.67
N VAL A 129 27.44 7.28 1.23
CA VAL A 129 28.61 8.00 0.69
C VAL A 129 29.00 9.05 1.71
N ASP A 130 30.27 9.04 2.10
CA ASP A 130 30.84 10.10 2.93
C ASP A 130 30.81 11.43 2.18
N VAL A 131 30.25 12.46 2.80
CA VAL A 131 29.95 13.74 2.15
C VAL A 131 31.25 14.52 1.85
N GLU A 132 32.31 14.35 2.67
CA GLU A 132 33.56 15.06 2.51
C GLU A 132 34.47 14.42 1.46
N SER A 133 34.60 13.10 1.49
CA SER A 133 35.48 12.36 0.59
C SER A 133 34.83 11.91 -0.71
N GLY A 134 33.49 11.88 -0.77
CA GLY A 134 32.73 11.34 -1.92
C GLY A 134 32.87 9.83 -2.12
N VAL A 135 33.47 9.11 -1.15
CA VAL A 135 33.72 7.67 -1.21
C VAL A 135 32.67 6.92 -0.39
N ALA A 136 32.39 5.67 -0.78
CA ALA A 136 31.50 4.81 -0.02
C ALA A 136 32.04 4.53 1.38
N GLU A 137 31.21 4.74 2.40
CA GLU A 137 31.57 4.42 3.78
C GLU A 137 31.81 2.90 3.95
N GLY A 138 32.86 2.53 4.64
CA GLY A 138 33.13 1.14 4.96
C GLY A 138 32.01 0.50 5.78
N LYS A 139 31.55 -0.70 5.39
CA LYS A 139 30.46 -1.47 6.05
C LYS A 139 29.07 -0.81 5.94
N SER A 140 28.84 0.07 4.96
CA SER A 140 27.55 0.74 4.73
C SER A 140 26.69 0.05 3.67
N LEU A 141 27.13 -1.07 3.10
CA LEU A 141 26.36 -1.83 2.12
C LEU A 141 25.08 -2.35 2.76
N ARG A 142 23.93 -1.98 2.17
CA ARG A 142 22.60 -2.42 2.58
C ARG A 142 21.92 -3.09 1.41
N GLY A 143 21.47 -4.33 1.62
CA GLY A 143 20.69 -5.08 0.66
C GLY A 143 19.19 -4.97 0.94
N MET A 144 18.40 -4.72 -0.09
CA MET A 144 16.95 -4.70 -0.02
C MET A 144 16.37 -5.54 -1.15
N GLU A 145 15.50 -6.47 -0.81
CA GLU A 145 14.68 -7.15 -1.82
C GLU A 145 13.56 -6.22 -2.28
N VAL A 146 13.35 -6.12 -3.58
CA VAL A 146 12.26 -5.33 -4.19
C VAL A 146 11.46 -6.21 -5.13
N THR A 147 10.23 -5.79 -5.41
CA THR A 147 9.34 -6.44 -6.38
C THR A 147 9.33 -5.65 -7.69
N VAL A 148 9.24 -6.34 -8.82
CA VAL A 148 9.13 -5.72 -10.15
C VAL A 148 7.80 -4.98 -10.31
N PRO A 149 7.71 -3.99 -11.25
CA PRO A 149 6.46 -3.32 -11.59
C PRO A 149 5.37 -4.32 -11.97
N MET A 150 4.14 -4.07 -11.50
CA MET A 150 2.98 -4.93 -11.80
C MET A 150 1.68 -4.22 -11.45
N THR A 151 0.56 -4.78 -11.90
CA THR A 151 -0.78 -4.34 -11.51
C THR A 151 -1.37 -5.30 -10.49
N LEU A 152 -1.84 -4.76 -9.38
CA LEU A 152 -2.52 -5.48 -8.31
C LEU A 152 -3.98 -5.03 -8.22
N GLU A 153 -4.83 -5.88 -7.66
CA GLU A 153 -6.25 -5.60 -7.44
C GLU A 153 -6.58 -5.65 -5.95
N ALA A 154 -7.38 -4.70 -5.50
CA ALA A 154 -7.90 -4.66 -4.14
C ALA A 154 -9.41 -4.39 -4.14
N GLU A 155 -10.07 -4.80 -3.07
CA GLU A 155 -11.49 -4.55 -2.86
C GLU A 155 -11.70 -3.84 -1.53
N ILE A 156 -12.58 -2.83 -1.57
CA ILE A 156 -13.00 -2.07 -0.41
C ILE A 156 -14.48 -2.32 -0.18
N LYS A 157 -14.85 -2.74 1.02
CA LYS A 157 -16.22 -3.09 1.41
C LYS A 157 -16.63 -2.37 2.68
N PRO A 158 -17.93 -2.14 2.88
CA PRO A 158 -18.44 -1.78 4.19
C PRO A 158 -18.05 -2.82 5.24
N MET A 159 -17.67 -2.36 6.43
CA MET A 159 -17.47 -3.22 7.58
C MET A 159 -18.81 -3.78 8.04
N PRO A 160 -18.93 -5.07 8.39
CA PRO A 160 -20.16 -5.64 8.92
C PRO A 160 -20.74 -4.81 10.08
N GLY A 161 -22.01 -4.45 9.97
CA GLY A 161 -22.69 -3.61 10.94
C GLY A 161 -22.42 -2.10 10.83
N GLN A 162 -21.65 -1.66 9.83
CA GLN A 162 -21.42 -0.25 9.52
C GLN A 162 -22.08 0.12 8.19
N THR A 163 -22.61 1.34 8.10
CA THR A 163 -23.20 1.87 6.87
C THR A 163 -22.43 3.14 6.50
N PRO A 164 -21.56 3.09 5.46
CA PRO A 164 -20.89 4.28 4.98
C PRO A 164 -21.90 5.25 4.34
N PRO A 165 -21.59 6.55 4.24
CA PRO A 165 -22.48 7.54 3.62
C PRO A 165 -22.79 7.17 2.16
N ALA A 166 -23.98 7.55 1.69
CA ALA A 166 -24.32 7.38 0.28
C ALA A 166 -23.31 8.12 -0.61
N GLY A 167 -22.87 7.48 -1.72
CA GLY A 167 -21.92 8.08 -2.65
C GLY A 167 -20.45 8.06 -2.16
N TRP A 168 -20.13 7.35 -1.09
CA TRP A 168 -18.77 7.25 -0.58
C TRP A 168 -17.75 6.77 -1.62
N GLN A 169 -18.18 5.89 -2.55
CA GLN A 169 -17.32 5.38 -3.62
C GLN A 169 -16.85 6.50 -4.55
N SER A 170 -17.76 7.40 -4.94
CA SER A 170 -17.45 8.55 -5.80
C SER A 170 -16.48 9.52 -5.09
N GLN A 171 -16.70 9.79 -3.82
CA GLN A 171 -15.82 10.65 -3.03
C GLN A 171 -14.44 10.00 -2.82
N LEU A 172 -14.39 8.70 -2.56
CA LEU A 172 -13.12 7.97 -2.47
C LEU A 172 -12.36 8.00 -3.79
N ALA A 173 -13.06 7.86 -4.92
CA ALA A 173 -12.44 7.91 -6.25
C ALA A 173 -11.73 9.24 -6.52
N LEU A 174 -12.22 10.36 -6.00
CA LEU A 174 -11.55 11.67 -6.11
C LEU A 174 -10.21 11.71 -5.38
N ALA A 175 -10.05 10.92 -4.33
CA ALA A 175 -8.83 10.89 -3.53
C ALA A 175 -7.73 9.94 -4.10
N LEU A 176 -8.10 8.98 -4.95
CA LEU A 176 -7.15 7.98 -5.47
C LEU A 176 -5.91 8.59 -6.14
N PRO A 177 -6.01 9.68 -6.96
CA PRO A 177 -4.84 10.29 -7.61
C PRO A 177 -3.83 10.88 -6.64
N LEU A 178 -4.20 11.11 -5.39
CA LEU A 178 -3.28 11.64 -4.36
C LEU A 178 -2.38 10.56 -3.76
N VAL A 179 -2.65 9.27 -4.01
CA VAL A 179 -1.80 8.16 -3.61
C VAL A 179 -0.78 7.92 -4.72
N GLY A 180 0.33 8.63 -4.68
CA GLY A 180 1.38 8.55 -5.71
C GLY A 180 2.40 7.44 -5.51
N ALA A 181 2.48 6.81 -4.33
CA ALA A 181 3.44 5.74 -4.06
C ALA A 181 3.02 4.86 -2.87
N VAL A 182 3.42 3.58 -2.90
CA VAL A 182 3.19 2.59 -1.84
C VAL A 182 4.51 1.98 -1.34
N GLY A 183 4.51 1.45 -0.13
CA GLY A 183 5.66 0.73 0.43
C GLY A 183 6.71 1.63 1.09
N GLN A 184 7.91 1.09 1.26
CA GLN A 184 9.05 1.79 1.83
C GLN A 184 9.80 2.61 0.79
N GLN A 185 10.60 3.58 1.24
CA GLN A 185 11.45 4.46 0.41
C GLN A 185 10.68 5.22 -0.70
N ARG A 186 9.41 5.53 -0.47
CA ARG A 186 8.55 6.27 -1.40
C ARG A 186 9.14 7.63 -1.84
N SER A 187 9.87 8.30 -0.97
CA SER A 187 10.57 9.56 -1.27
C SER A 187 11.92 9.35 -1.98
N ARG A 188 12.35 8.10 -2.19
CA ARG A 188 13.63 7.73 -2.81
C ARG A 188 13.46 6.93 -4.10
N GLY A 189 12.29 7.06 -4.75
CA GLY A 189 12.04 6.50 -6.08
C GLY A 189 11.50 5.08 -6.11
N LEU A 190 11.12 4.49 -4.96
CA LEU A 190 10.44 3.19 -4.95
C LEU A 190 8.93 3.35 -4.82
N GLY A 191 8.21 2.39 -5.40
CA GLY A 191 6.78 2.18 -5.19
C GLY A 191 5.86 3.20 -5.81
N ARG A 192 6.33 3.98 -6.79
CA ARG A 192 5.47 4.90 -7.54
C ARG A 192 4.31 4.13 -8.17
N CYS A 193 3.10 4.65 -8.01
CA CYS A 193 1.89 3.94 -8.44
C CYS A 193 0.79 4.87 -8.93
N ILE A 194 -0.17 4.27 -9.63
CA ILE A 194 -1.43 4.88 -10.02
C ILE A 194 -2.56 4.01 -9.46
N LEU A 195 -3.48 4.62 -8.71
CA LEU A 195 -4.67 3.97 -8.21
C LEU A 195 -5.87 4.39 -9.07
N GLN A 196 -6.65 3.41 -9.54
CA GLN A 196 -7.84 3.66 -10.36
C GLN A 196 -8.99 2.74 -9.95
N PRO A 197 -10.25 3.20 -10.03
CA PRO A 197 -11.39 2.29 -9.92
C PRO A 197 -11.34 1.25 -11.05
N VAL A 198 -11.66 0.00 -10.73
CA VAL A 198 -11.90 -1.01 -11.79
C VAL A 198 -13.16 -0.59 -12.53
N ARG A 199 -13.02 -0.32 -13.82
CA ARG A 199 -14.19 -0.09 -14.69
C ARG A 199 -14.80 -1.46 -14.97
N GLU A 200 -16.03 -1.67 -14.53
CA GLU A 200 -16.80 -2.82 -15.02
C GLU A 200 -17.06 -2.59 -16.51
N PRO A 201 -16.90 -3.63 -17.37
CA PRO A 201 -17.11 -3.53 -18.80
C PRO A 201 -18.56 -3.24 -19.17
#